data_5cf9403f68058a9af58e23cc03f49142
#
_entry.id   5cf9403f68058a9af58e23cc03f49142
#
_cell.length_a   1.000
_cell.length_b   1.000
_cell.length_c   1.000
_cell.angle_alpha   90.00
_cell.angle_beta   90.00
_cell.angle_gamma   90.00
#
_symmetry.space_group_name_H-M   'P 1'
#
loop_
_entity.id
_entity.type
_entity.pdbx_description
1 polymer ?
#
loop_
_entity_poly.entity_id
_entity_poly.type
_entity_poly.pdbx_seq_one_letter_code
_entity_poly.pdbx_strand_id
1 'polypeptide(L)'
;MSANVKALKWRSFRLPILSKITKFTVEKESRKMIIRTRNGYDFFEVSSAMQKAIRRGDTGVAGFFALELWESGYRDYVWKRLFTISAEDCWGLITSEVEALWQGHELVNKKSNEPKGRIFVSKCVILLCECAKCRDADHLQNFIYDRKDVDVERWINDVRRYPIPIPPYTFDVHTRKGKKMGRTKKEFFKDELEALQPRIRGLFDDLVEEDVSKS
;
A
#
# COMPACT_ATOMS: atom_id res chain seq x y z
N MET A 1 -57.44 -2.82 35.69
CA MET A 1 -56.78 -3.01 37.00
C MET A 1 -55.44 -2.29 36.97
N SER A 2 -55.36 -1.23 37.75
CA SER A 2 -54.27 -0.29 37.85
C SER A 2 -53.20 -0.79 38.79
N ALA A 3 -51.93 -0.67 38.46
CA ALA A 3 -50.85 -0.82 39.41
C ALA A 3 -49.85 0.35 39.30
N ASN A 4 -49.95 1.16 40.28
CA ASN A 4 -49.09 2.31 40.62
C ASN A 4 -47.66 1.86 40.88
N VAL A 5 -46.68 2.53 40.29
CA VAL A 5 -45.28 2.50 40.71
C VAL A 5 -44.85 3.85 41.25
N LYS A 6 -44.59 3.89 42.52
CA LYS A 6 -44.21 5.05 43.33
C LYS A 6 -42.76 5.48 42.97
N ALA A 7 -42.60 6.75 42.70
CA ALA A 7 -41.34 7.45 42.59
C ALA A 7 -40.62 7.55 43.94
N LEU A 8 -39.37 7.08 44.04
CA LEU A 8 -38.47 7.29 45.15
C LEU A 8 -37.65 8.54 44.92
N LYS A 9 -37.91 9.58 45.74
CA LYS A 9 -37.14 10.81 45.87
C LYS A 9 -35.81 10.51 46.56
N TRP A 10 -34.69 10.76 45.88
CA TRP A 10 -33.39 10.80 46.51
C TRP A 10 -33.13 12.19 47.08
N ARG A 11 -32.94 12.24 48.38
CA ARG A 11 -32.57 13.45 49.16
C ARG A 11 -31.08 13.72 48.90
N SER A 12 -30.77 14.95 48.59
CA SER A 12 -29.43 15.52 48.55
C SER A 12 -28.80 15.53 49.94
N PHE A 13 -27.70 14.74 50.10
CA PHE A 13 -26.79 14.97 51.21
C PHE A 13 -25.60 15.84 50.74
N ARG A 14 -25.58 17.08 51.18
CA ARG A 14 -24.41 17.93 51.13
C ARG A 14 -23.52 17.52 52.29
N LEU A 15 -22.27 17.12 52.02
CA LEU A 15 -21.18 17.14 53.02
C LEU A 15 -20.18 18.22 52.63
N PRO A 16 -19.64 18.95 53.66
CA PRO A 16 -18.83 20.12 53.43
C PRO A 16 -17.33 19.78 53.36
N ILE A 17 -16.64 20.50 52.53
CA ILE A 17 -15.25 20.97 52.65
C ILE A 17 -14.18 19.95 52.95
N LEU A 18 -13.35 19.67 51.92
CA LEU A 18 -11.91 19.60 52.07
C LEU A 18 -11.22 20.18 50.82
N SER A 19 -10.85 21.43 50.96
CA SER A 19 -9.89 22.12 50.11
C SER A 19 -8.51 21.50 50.36
N LYS A 20 -7.78 21.29 49.27
CA LYS A 20 -6.38 20.85 49.17
C LYS A 20 -6.23 19.38 48.78
N ILE A 21 -6.57 19.06 47.59
CA ILE A 21 -5.91 17.98 46.83
C ILE A 21 -5.05 18.66 45.79
N THR A 22 -3.77 18.74 46.10
CA THR A 22 -2.67 19.00 45.20
C THR A 22 -2.93 18.34 43.86
N LYS A 23 -2.85 19.13 42.78
CA LYS A 23 -2.80 18.66 41.39
C LYS A 23 -1.53 17.80 41.25
N PHE A 24 -1.64 16.49 41.48
CA PHE A 24 -0.74 15.55 40.89
C PHE A 24 -1.09 15.44 39.42
N THR A 25 -0.43 16.23 38.62
CA THR A 25 -0.30 15.97 37.19
C THR A 25 0.49 14.66 37.08
N VAL A 26 -0.23 13.56 37.01
CA VAL A 26 0.35 12.31 36.58
C VAL A 26 0.55 12.49 35.06
N GLU A 27 1.73 12.93 34.68
CA GLU A 27 2.24 12.72 33.33
C GLU A 27 2.19 11.21 33.07
N LYS A 28 1.12 10.77 32.39
CA LYS A 28 1.09 9.49 31.75
C LYS A 28 2.10 9.53 30.60
N GLU A 29 3.37 9.40 30.90
CA GLU A 29 4.31 8.83 29.94
C GLU A 29 3.78 7.44 29.63
N SER A 30 3.07 7.32 28.50
CA SER A 30 2.77 6.04 27.90
C SER A 30 4.14 5.45 27.54
N ARG A 31 4.71 4.61 28.41
CA ARG A 31 5.86 3.78 28.07
C ARG A 31 5.44 2.96 26.86
N LYS A 32 5.78 3.44 25.66
CA LYS A 32 5.64 2.66 24.44
C LYS A 32 6.42 1.38 24.68
N MET A 33 5.71 0.27 24.71
CA MET A 33 6.31 -1.04 24.86
C MET A 33 7.26 -1.24 23.68
N ILE A 34 8.56 -1.27 23.94
CA ILE A 34 9.59 -1.47 22.91
C ILE A 34 9.57 -2.96 22.56
N ILE A 35 9.13 -3.27 21.35
CA ILE A 35 9.19 -4.62 20.82
C ILE A 35 10.63 -4.87 20.35
N ARG A 36 11.24 -5.96 20.83
CA ARG A 36 12.62 -6.30 20.51
C ARG A 36 12.72 -7.60 19.72
N THR A 37 13.74 -7.66 18.87
CA THR A 37 14.13 -8.88 18.18
C THR A 37 14.96 -9.78 19.11
N ARG A 38 15.28 -11.00 18.66
CA ARG A 38 16.06 -12.00 19.39
C ARG A 38 17.42 -11.46 19.86
N ASN A 39 18.10 -10.68 19.03
CA ASN A 39 19.39 -10.07 19.35
C ASN A 39 19.25 -8.70 20.03
N GLY A 40 18.06 -8.32 20.46
CA GLY A 40 17.81 -7.13 21.27
C GLY A 40 17.64 -5.82 20.49
N TYR A 41 17.61 -5.86 19.14
CA TYR A 41 17.32 -4.69 18.33
C TYR A 41 15.87 -4.23 18.48
N ASP A 42 15.61 -2.94 18.29
CA ASP A 42 14.26 -2.44 18.13
C ASP A 42 13.63 -3.00 16.83
N PHE A 43 12.44 -3.56 16.95
CA PHE A 43 11.72 -4.19 15.86
C PHE A 43 11.50 -3.24 14.66
N PHE A 44 11.11 -2.00 14.92
CA PHE A 44 10.84 -1.02 13.88
C PHE A 44 12.11 -0.52 13.20
N GLU A 45 13.21 -0.40 13.96
CA GLU A 45 14.52 -0.06 13.41
C GLU A 45 15.02 -1.16 12.47
N VAL A 46 14.91 -2.43 12.87
CA VAL A 46 15.29 -3.58 12.04
C VAL A 46 14.45 -3.63 10.76
N SER A 47 13.14 -3.45 10.87
CA SER A 47 12.24 -3.39 9.71
C SER A 47 12.62 -2.26 8.75
N SER A 48 12.90 -1.07 9.29
CA SER A 48 13.34 0.09 8.50
C SER A 48 14.70 -0.13 7.86
N ALA A 49 15.64 -0.76 8.57
CA ALA A 49 16.97 -1.07 8.07
C ALA A 49 16.90 -2.07 6.89
N MET A 50 16.10 -3.14 7.01
CA MET A 50 15.85 -4.10 5.94
C MET A 50 15.35 -3.41 4.67
N GLN A 51 14.30 -2.61 4.76
CA GLN A 51 13.75 -1.88 3.61
C GLN A 51 14.77 -0.93 2.98
N LYS A 52 15.45 -0.13 3.80
CA LYS A 52 16.43 0.84 3.29
C LYS A 52 17.66 0.18 2.67
N ALA A 53 18.04 -1.00 3.13
CA ALA A 53 19.09 -1.81 2.54
C ALA A 53 18.64 -2.37 1.18
N ILE A 54 17.44 -2.93 1.08
CA ILE A 54 16.86 -3.40 -0.20
C ILE A 54 16.82 -2.25 -1.22
N ARG A 55 16.37 -1.08 -0.83
CA ARG A 55 16.31 0.10 -1.70
C ARG A 55 17.67 0.49 -2.27
N ARG A 56 18.75 0.20 -1.55
CA ARG A 56 20.16 0.49 -1.95
C ARG A 56 20.87 -0.68 -2.63
N GLY A 57 20.21 -1.83 -2.75
CA GLY A 57 20.84 -3.04 -3.27
C GLY A 57 21.86 -3.67 -2.30
N ASP A 58 21.83 -3.28 -1.01
CA ASP A 58 22.71 -3.87 0.01
C ASP A 58 22.14 -5.19 0.49
N THR A 59 22.41 -6.23 -0.27
CA THR A 59 21.90 -7.59 -0.04
C THR A 59 22.38 -8.18 1.29
N GLY A 60 23.60 -7.86 1.71
CA GLY A 60 24.17 -8.34 2.98
C GLY A 60 23.40 -7.84 4.19
N VAL A 61 23.21 -6.53 4.27
CA VAL A 61 22.46 -5.88 5.37
C VAL A 61 20.97 -6.26 5.30
N ALA A 62 20.38 -6.25 4.11
CA ALA A 62 18.98 -6.63 3.91
C ALA A 62 18.71 -8.06 4.36
N GLY A 63 19.56 -9.00 3.96
CA GLY A 63 19.47 -10.40 4.34
C GLY A 63 19.62 -10.63 5.83
N PHE A 64 20.60 -9.97 6.46
CA PHE A 64 20.78 -10.04 7.90
C PHE A 64 19.52 -9.64 8.65
N PHE A 65 18.97 -8.47 8.37
CA PHE A 65 17.79 -7.97 9.08
C PHE A 65 16.49 -8.73 8.73
N ALA A 66 16.35 -9.24 7.51
CA ALA A 66 15.25 -10.13 7.17
C ALA A 66 15.27 -11.41 8.00
N LEU A 67 16.46 -12.03 8.13
CA LEU A 67 16.63 -13.24 8.94
C LEU A 67 16.54 -12.95 10.45
N GLU A 68 16.98 -11.79 10.91
CA GLU A 68 16.81 -11.38 12.31
C GLU A 68 15.32 -11.32 12.69
N LEU A 69 14.47 -10.71 11.84
CA LEU A 69 13.03 -10.70 12.05
C LEU A 69 12.43 -12.11 11.98
N TRP A 70 12.89 -12.90 11.04
CA TRP A 70 12.43 -14.28 10.85
C TRP A 70 12.69 -15.16 12.08
N GLU A 71 13.93 -15.15 12.56
CA GLU A 71 14.36 -15.94 13.74
C GLU A 71 13.77 -15.38 15.05
N SER A 72 13.33 -14.13 15.04
CA SER A 72 12.60 -13.52 16.16
C SER A 72 11.11 -13.90 16.18
N GLY A 73 10.65 -14.74 15.25
CA GLY A 73 9.28 -15.22 15.17
C GLY A 73 8.33 -14.35 14.36
N TYR A 74 8.82 -13.27 13.72
CA TYR A 74 7.99 -12.33 12.94
C TYR A 74 7.88 -12.72 11.47
N ARG A 75 7.67 -14.01 11.17
CA ARG A 75 7.67 -14.58 9.81
C ARG A 75 6.64 -13.96 8.89
N ASP A 76 5.39 -13.87 9.35
CA ASP A 76 4.30 -13.25 8.58
C ASP A 76 4.55 -11.77 8.33
N TYR A 77 5.17 -11.09 9.29
CA TYR A 77 5.54 -9.68 9.14
C TYR A 77 6.64 -9.51 8.09
N VAL A 78 7.64 -10.40 8.05
CA VAL A 78 8.68 -10.37 7.00
C VAL A 78 8.05 -10.43 5.62
N TRP A 79 7.13 -11.37 5.36
CA TRP A 79 6.44 -11.48 4.09
C TRP A 79 5.62 -10.23 3.76
N LYS A 80 4.79 -9.77 4.70
CA LYS A 80 4.03 -8.51 4.53
C LYS A 80 4.94 -7.34 4.17
N ARG A 81 6.11 -7.26 4.82
CA ARG A 81 7.06 -6.18 4.55
C ARG A 81 7.72 -6.30 3.19
N LEU A 82 8.09 -7.51 2.76
CA LEU A 82 8.64 -7.75 1.43
C LEU A 82 7.64 -7.41 0.30
N PHE A 83 6.36 -7.74 0.48
CA PHE A 83 5.29 -7.29 -0.42
C PHE A 83 5.19 -5.77 -0.48
N THR A 84 5.18 -5.10 0.67
CA THR A 84 5.13 -3.64 0.72
C THR A 84 6.34 -3.02 0.00
N ILE A 85 7.55 -3.52 0.26
CA ILE A 85 8.79 -3.04 -0.37
C ILE A 85 8.73 -3.24 -1.89
N SER A 86 8.21 -4.35 -2.39
CA SER A 86 8.09 -4.60 -3.82
C SER A 86 7.19 -3.57 -4.51
N ALA A 87 6.15 -3.09 -3.84
CA ALA A 87 5.24 -2.09 -4.37
C ALA A 87 5.78 -0.65 -4.21
N GLU A 88 6.44 -0.35 -3.08
CA GLU A 88 6.94 0.99 -2.78
C GLU A 88 8.25 1.35 -3.50
N ASP A 89 9.17 0.38 -3.63
CA ASP A 89 10.57 0.64 -3.95
C ASP A 89 11.06 -0.01 -5.26
N CYS A 90 10.24 -0.86 -5.90
CA CYS A 90 10.68 -1.65 -7.03
C CYS A 90 9.86 -1.39 -8.30
N TRP A 91 10.51 -1.48 -9.46
CA TRP A 91 9.88 -1.34 -10.76
C TRP A 91 9.43 -2.68 -11.35
N GLY A 92 8.36 -2.64 -12.12
CA GLY A 92 7.90 -3.78 -12.93
C GLY A 92 7.08 -4.80 -12.16
N LEU A 93 7.04 -6.03 -12.64
CA LEU A 93 6.18 -7.10 -12.13
C LEU A 93 6.76 -7.84 -10.92
N ILE A 94 7.73 -7.26 -10.23
CA ILE A 94 8.45 -7.91 -9.13
C ILE A 94 7.54 -8.35 -7.98
N THR A 95 6.40 -7.69 -7.79
CA THR A 95 5.42 -8.08 -6.78
C THR A 95 4.82 -9.46 -7.07
N SER A 96 4.64 -9.83 -8.34
CA SER A 96 4.21 -11.18 -8.74
C SER A 96 5.27 -12.24 -8.42
N GLU A 97 6.56 -11.91 -8.55
CA GLU A 97 7.64 -12.79 -8.16
C GLU A 97 7.68 -13.02 -6.64
N VAL A 98 7.43 -11.94 -5.85
CA VAL A 98 7.31 -12.06 -4.39
C VAL A 98 6.14 -12.95 -4.01
N GLU A 99 5.00 -12.82 -4.70
CA GLU A 99 3.82 -13.67 -4.49
C GLU A 99 4.12 -15.14 -4.81
N ALA A 100 4.75 -15.42 -5.93
CA ALA A 100 5.13 -16.78 -6.32
C ALA A 100 6.06 -17.43 -5.29
N LEU A 101 7.04 -16.68 -4.76
CA LEU A 101 7.93 -17.14 -3.71
C LEU A 101 7.20 -17.39 -2.39
N TRP A 102 6.26 -16.52 -2.03
CA TRP A 102 5.42 -16.71 -0.84
C TRP A 102 4.54 -17.95 -0.97
N GLN A 103 3.89 -18.15 -2.12
CA GLN A 103 3.08 -19.35 -2.38
C GLN A 103 3.93 -20.62 -2.33
N GLY A 104 5.14 -20.59 -2.90
CA GLY A 104 6.11 -21.70 -2.79
C GLY A 104 6.49 -22.00 -1.34
N HIS A 105 6.74 -20.96 -0.55
CA HIS A 105 7.00 -21.07 0.88
C HIS A 105 5.82 -21.75 1.61
N GLU A 106 4.59 -21.30 1.39
CA GLU A 106 3.39 -21.89 2.01
C GLU A 106 3.22 -23.35 1.62
N LEU A 107 3.41 -23.69 0.34
CA LEU A 107 3.30 -25.06 -0.15
C LEU A 107 4.30 -26.00 0.52
N VAL A 108 5.56 -25.59 0.63
CA VAL A 108 6.65 -26.41 1.22
C VAL A 108 6.44 -26.58 2.73
N ASN A 109 5.88 -25.58 3.41
CA ASN A 109 5.70 -25.61 4.87
C ASN A 109 4.36 -26.19 5.33
N LYS A 110 3.39 -26.40 4.44
CA LYS A 110 2.02 -26.80 4.76
C LYS A 110 1.88 -28.05 5.66
N LYS A 111 2.87 -28.95 5.63
CA LYS A 111 2.88 -30.20 6.40
C LYS A 111 4.16 -30.38 7.21
N SER A 112 4.98 -29.36 7.37
CA SER A 112 6.27 -29.45 8.03
C SER A 112 6.20 -28.91 9.44
N ASN A 113 6.64 -29.71 10.41
CA ASN A 113 6.83 -29.25 11.78
C ASN A 113 8.06 -28.32 11.93
N GLU A 114 8.97 -28.37 10.96
CA GLU A 114 10.14 -27.50 10.89
C GLU A 114 10.05 -26.59 9.66
N PRO A 115 9.95 -25.28 9.83
CA PRO A 115 9.84 -24.36 8.71
C PRO A 115 11.12 -24.33 7.87
N LYS A 116 11.03 -24.85 6.65
CA LYS A 116 12.11 -24.84 5.63
C LYS A 116 12.14 -23.54 4.82
N GLY A 117 11.35 -22.53 5.24
CA GLY A 117 11.01 -21.38 4.41
C GLY A 117 12.07 -20.31 4.24
N ARG A 118 13.20 -20.37 4.96
CA ARG A 118 14.25 -19.33 4.87
C ARG A 118 14.79 -19.11 3.47
N ILE A 119 14.88 -20.18 2.66
CA ILE A 119 15.39 -20.08 1.29
C ILE A 119 14.52 -19.17 0.41
N PHE A 120 13.19 -19.21 0.57
CA PHE A 120 12.27 -18.36 -0.18
C PHE A 120 12.41 -16.90 0.21
N VAL A 121 12.55 -16.61 1.52
CA VAL A 121 12.82 -15.25 2.02
C VAL A 121 14.16 -14.74 1.51
N SER A 122 15.20 -15.55 1.58
CA SER A 122 16.53 -15.19 1.08
C SER A 122 16.50 -14.90 -0.43
N LYS A 123 15.83 -15.74 -1.22
CA LYS A 123 15.64 -15.49 -2.66
C LYS A 123 14.86 -14.21 -2.93
N CYS A 124 13.80 -13.97 -2.17
CA CYS A 124 12.99 -12.75 -2.28
C CYS A 124 13.83 -11.49 -1.99
N VAL A 125 14.61 -11.50 -0.91
CA VAL A 125 15.49 -10.36 -0.56
C VAL A 125 16.51 -10.10 -1.68
N ILE A 126 17.16 -11.15 -2.22
CA ILE A 126 18.11 -11.00 -3.33
C ILE A 126 17.43 -10.36 -4.54
N LEU A 127 16.28 -10.89 -4.96
CA LEU A 127 15.53 -10.36 -6.11
C LEU A 127 15.16 -8.89 -5.91
N LEU A 128 14.66 -8.54 -4.72
CA LEU A 128 14.30 -7.16 -4.39
C LEU A 128 15.52 -6.24 -4.31
N CYS A 129 16.71 -6.74 -3.95
CA CYS A 129 17.93 -5.95 -3.97
C CYS A 129 18.43 -5.70 -5.39
N GLU A 130 18.31 -6.67 -6.28
CA GLU A 130 18.85 -6.63 -7.65
C GLU A 130 17.91 -5.99 -8.66
N CYS A 131 16.59 -5.96 -8.43
CA CYS A 131 15.63 -5.37 -9.36
C CYS A 131 15.83 -3.86 -9.52
N ALA A 132 15.37 -3.30 -10.64
CA ALA A 132 15.32 -1.86 -10.83
C ALA A 132 14.46 -1.19 -9.75
N LYS A 133 14.91 -0.03 -9.26
CA LYS A 133 14.22 0.72 -8.19
C LYS A 133 13.37 1.83 -8.77
N CYS A 134 12.16 1.97 -8.20
CA CYS A 134 11.26 3.06 -8.53
C CYS A 134 10.36 3.32 -7.32
N ARG A 135 10.11 4.59 -7.04
CA ARG A 135 9.23 5.01 -5.95
C ARG A 135 7.99 5.76 -6.44
N ASP A 136 7.66 5.64 -7.69
CA ASP A 136 6.55 6.40 -8.28
C ASP A 136 5.21 6.02 -7.65
N ALA A 137 5.02 4.76 -7.26
CA ALA A 137 3.81 4.32 -6.57
C ALA A 137 3.68 4.97 -5.17
N ASP A 138 4.78 5.02 -4.41
CA ASP A 138 4.84 5.69 -3.11
C ASP A 138 4.66 7.21 -3.26
N HIS A 139 5.33 7.81 -4.24
CA HIS A 139 5.19 9.24 -4.53
C HIS A 139 3.77 9.58 -4.96
N LEU A 140 3.16 8.77 -5.84
CA LEU A 140 1.79 8.97 -6.29
C LEU A 140 0.81 8.96 -5.10
N GLN A 141 0.95 7.97 -4.20
CA GLN A 141 0.14 7.88 -3.00
C GLN A 141 0.33 9.12 -2.11
N ASN A 142 1.60 9.47 -1.81
CA ASN A 142 1.92 10.61 -0.95
C ASN A 142 1.47 11.93 -1.56
N PHE A 143 1.63 12.12 -2.88
CA PHE A 143 1.16 13.33 -3.56
C PHE A 143 -0.37 13.47 -3.58
N ILE A 144 -1.09 12.35 -3.65
CA ILE A 144 -2.55 12.39 -3.76
C ILE A 144 -3.23 12.35 -2.39
N TYR A 145 -2.69 11.58 -1.43
CA TYR A 145 -3.40 11.28 -0.18
C TYR A 145 -2.77 11.90 1.07
N ASP A 146 -1.45 12.08 1.11
CA ASP A 146 -0.74 12.38 2.36
C ASP A 146 -0.10 13.78 2.42
N ARG A 147 -0.25 14.60 1.37
CA ARG A 147 0.27 15.97 1.40
C ARG A 147 -0.48 16.84 2.41
N LYS A 148 0.13 16.99 3.58
CA LYS A 148 -0.36 17.87 4.64
C LYS A 148 -0.01 19.36 4.43
N ASP A 149 0.93 19.64 3.55
CA ASP A 149 1.49 20.95 3.22
C ASP A 149 0.82 21.65 2.02
N VAL A 150 0.18 20.89 1.16
CA VAL A 150 -0.80 21.39 0.22
C VAL A 150 -2.15 21.25 0.90
N ASP A 151 -2.97 22.28 0.86
CA ASP A 151 -4.35 22.24 1.34
C ASP A 151 -5.10 21.11 0.63
N VAL A 152 -4.82 19.86 1.07
CA VAL A 152 -5.39 18.62 0.50
C VAL A 152 -6.91 18.66 0.67
N GLU A 153 -7.40 19.25 1.76
CA GLU A 153 -8.83 19.52 1.92
C GLU A 153 -9.34 20.43 0.81
N ARG A 154 -8.58 21.47 0.47
CA ARG A 154 -8.92 22.36 -0.65
C ARG A 154 -8.86 21.59 -1.97
N TRP A 155 -7.82 20.80 -2.21
CA TRP A 155 -7.69 20.01 -3.44
C TRP A 155 -8.75 18.92 -3.55
N ILE A 156 -9.02 18.17 -2.47
CA ILE A 156 -10.11 17.17 -2.40
C ILE A 156 -11.47 17.86 -2.53
N ASN A 157 -11.66 19.02 -1.93
CA ASN A 157 -12.88 19.81 -2.07
C ASN A 157 -12.98 20.42 -3.47
N ASP A 158 -11.87 20.84 -4.07
CA ASP A 158 -11.82 21.31 -5.46
C ASP A 158 -12.07 20.17 -6.44
N VAL A 159 -11.51 18.97 -6.24
CA VAL A 159 -11.83 17.77 -7.04
C VAL A 159 -13.29 17.33 -6.86
N ARG A 160 -13.86 17.48 -5.67
CA ARG A 160 -15.30 17.23 -5.43
C ARG A 160 -16.19 18.31 -6.02
N ARG A 161 -15.75 19.57 -5.99
CA ARG A 161 -16.48 20.72 -6.56
C ARG A 161 -16.27 20.85 -8.07
N TYR A 162 -15.06 20.52 -8.52
CA TYR A 162 -14.65 20.60 -9.92
C TYR A 162 -14.13 19.22 -10.33
N PRO A 163 -15.04 18.22 -10.51
CA PRO A 163 -14.62 16.94 -11.01
C PRO A 163 -13.85 17.14 -12.31
N ILE A 164 -12.72 16.48 -12.43
CA ILE A 164 -11.93 16.51 -13.68
C ILE A 164 -12.87 16.12 -14.82
N PRO A 165 -13.01 16.97 -15.82
CA PRO A 165 -13.88 16.65 -16.95
C PRO A 165 -13.40 15.37 -17.61
N ILE A 166 -14.33 14.52 -18.01
CA ILE A 166 -13.98 13.30 -18.73
C ILE A 166 -13.22 13.70 -19.99
N PRO A 167 -11.96 13.24 -20.17
CA PRO A 167 -11.15 13.63 -21.31
C PRO A 167 -11.81 13.28 -22.64
N PRO A 168 -11.63 14.09 -23.70
CA PRO A 168 -12.26 13.85 -25.01
C PRO A 168 -11.94 12.48 -25.61
N TYR A 169 -10.74 11.94 -25.40
CA TYR A 169 -10.32 10.61 -25.87
C TYR A 169 -11.14 9.45 -25.28
N THR A 170 -11.90 9.70 -24.20
CA THR A 170 -12.80 8.70 -23.61
C THR A 170 -14.01 8.41 -24.52
N PHE A 171 -14.37 9.33 -25.42
CA PHE A 171 -15.59 9.24 -26.22
C PHE A 171 -15.32 8.57 -27.56
N ASP A 172 -15.28 7.25 -27.55
CA ASP A 172 -15.04 6.36 -28.68
C ASP A 172 -16.32 5.64 -29.16
N VAL A 173 -16.16 4.70 -30.08
CA VAL A 173 -17.23 3.86 -30.64
C VAL A 173 -17.95 3.01 -29.59
N HIS A 174 -17.35 2.75 -28.43
CA HIS A 174 -17.91 1.92 -27.37
C HIS A 174 -18.76 2.73 -26.38
N THR A 175 -18.56 4.03 -26.31
CA THR A 175 -19.30 4.91 -25.40
C THR A 175 -20.59 5.45 -26.03
N ARG A 176 -21.62 5.70 -25.21
CA ARG A 176 -22.89 6.30 -25.68
C ARG A 176 -22.66 7.66 -26.35
N LYS A 177 -21.76 8.48 -25.75
CA LYS A 177 -21.45 9.82 -26.27
C LYS A 177 -20.67 9.73 -27.56
N GLY A 178 -19.66 8.86 -27.65
CA GLY A 178 -18.89 8.65 -28.87
C GLY A 178 -19.76 8.14 -30.05
N LYS A 179 -20.68 7.20 -29.76
CA LYS A 179 -21.68 6.75 -30.77
C LYS A 179 -22.54 7.89 -31.28
N LYS A 180 -23.02 8.78 -30.42
CA LYS A 180 -23.77 9.97 -30.81
C LYS A 180 -22.94 10.98 -31.63
N MET A 181 -21.62 10.99 -31.41
CA MET A 181 -20.67 11.82 -32.16
C MET A 181 -20.27 11.19 -33.50
N GLY A 182 -20.76 10.00 -33.83
CA GLY A 182 -20.45 9.31 -35.06
C GLY A 182 -19.06 8.65 -35.08
N ARG A 183 -18.44 8.41 -33.90
CA ARG A 183 -17.14 7.75 -33.85
C ARG A 183 -17.19 6.36 -34.45
N THR A 184 -16.16 6.04 -35.24
CA THR A 184 -16.06 4.78 -35.99
C THR A 184 -15.04 3.83 -35.31
N LYS A 185 -15.13 2.53 -35.66
CA LYS A 185 -14.10 1.55 -35.22
C LYS A 185 -12.72 1.88 -35.77
N LYS A 186 -12.63 2.44 -36.96
CA LYS A 186 -11.37 2.81 -37.58
C LYS A 186 -10.66 3.92 -36.82
N GLU A 187 -11.40 4.99 -36.48
CA GLU A 187 -10.85 6.05 -35.60
C GLU A 187 -10.42 5.49 -34.24
N PHE A 188 -11.20 4.58 -33.65
CA PHE A 188 -10.86 3.93 -32.39
C PHE A 188 -9.52 3.19 -32.46
N PHE A 189 -9.30 2.34 -33.48
CA PHE A 189 -8.03 1.61 -33.63
C PHE A 189 -6.84 2.55 -33.85
N LYS A 190 -7.03 3.63 -34.59
CA LYS A 190 -6.00 4.65 -34.79
C LYS A 190 -5.65 5.35 -33.48
N ASP A 191 -6.66 5.85 -32.77
CA ASP A 191 -6.50 6.57 -31.50
C ASP A 191 -5.84 5.68 -30.43
N GLU A 192 -6.19 4.37 -30.39
CA GLU A 192 -5.56 3.41 -29.47
C GLU A 192 -4.07 3.20 -29.77
N LEU A 193 -3.71 2.99 -31.03
CA LEU A 193 -2.31 2.79 -31.41
C LEU A 193 -1.45 3.99 -31.08
N GLU A 194 -1.94 5.19 -31.32
CA GLU A 194 -1.25 6.45 -31.03
C GLU A 194 -1.13 6.72 -29.52
N ALA A 195 -2.09 6.21 -28.72
CA ALA A 195 -2.12 6.42 -27.27
C ALA A 195 -1.18 5.51 -26.48
N LEU A 196 -0.71 4.40 -27.05
CA LEU A 196 0.13 3.43 -26.34
C LEU A 196 1.50 4.04 -25.97
N GLN A 197 1.79 4.15 -24.66
CA GLN A 197 3.05 4.69 -24.16
C GLN A 197 3.51 3.90 -22.91
N PRO A 198 4.69 3.29 -22.90
CA PRO A 198 5.56 3.02 -24.08
C PRO A 198 4.94 1.98 -25.01
N ARG A 199 5.11 2.18 -26.31
CA ARG A 199 4.57 1.25 -27.31
C ARG A 199 5.53 0.11 -27.60
N ILE A 200 5.02 -1.11 -27.55
CA ILE A 200 5.65 -2.30 -28.11
C ILE A 200 4.90 -2.64 -29.40
N ARG A 201 5.63 -2.85 -30.51
CA ARG A 201 5.01 -3.22 -31.79
C ARG A 201 4.24 -4.53 -31.66
N GLY A 202 2.96 -4.48 -31.95
CA GLY A 202 2.06 -5.62 -31.91
C GLY A 202 2.05 -6.43 -33.21
N LEU A 203 1.55 -7.64 -33.16
CA LEU A 203 1.46 -8.56 -34.30
C LEU A 203 0.56 -8.02 -35.42
N PHE A 204 -0.42 -7.20 -35.09
CA PHE A 204 -1.45 -6.70 -36.02
C PHE A 204 -1.31 -5.22 -36.38
N ASP A 205 -0.22 -4.56 -35.91
CA ASP A 205 -0.02 -3.12 -36.15
C ASP A 205 -0.03 -2.78 -37.66
N ASP A 206 0.63 -3.60 -38.45
CA ASP A 206 0.69 -3.37 -39.94
C ASP A 206 -0.71 -3.40 -40.57
N LEU A 207 -1.59 -4.30 -40.14
CA LEU A 207 -2.94 -4.39 -40.66
C LEU A 207 -3.80 -3.17 -40.26
N VAL A 208 -3.61 -2.67 -39.06
CA VAL A 208 -4.32 -1.47 -38.60
C VAL A 208 -3.81 -0.22 -39.30
N GLU A 209 -2.49 -0.11 -39.50
CA GLU A 209 -1.86 1.00 -40.22
C GLU A 209 -2.30 1.03 -41.71
N GLU A 210 -2.40 -0.14 -42.37
CA GLU A 210 -2.90 -0.24 -43.73
C GLU A 210 -4.37 0.17 -43.84
N ASP A 211 -5.22 -0.22 -42.90
CA ASP A 211 -6.64 0.11 -42.88
C ASP A 211 -6.87 1.61 -42.66
N VAL A 212 -6.00 2.24 -41.88
CA VAL A 212 -5.97 3.69 -41.64
C VAL A 212 -5.50 4.46 -42.91
N SER A 213 -4.54 3.92 -43.68
CA SER A 213 -3.93 4.61 -44.80
C SER A 213 -4.82 4.59 -46.08
N LYS A 214 -5.76 3.64 -46.17
CA LYS A 214 -6.69 3.47 -47.35
C LYS A 214 -7.91 4.40 -47.29
N SER A 215 -7.93 5.42 -46.46
CA SER A 215 -8.99 6.39 -46.34
C SER A 215 -8.55 7.80 -46.62
#